data_49fafe953a54be0a127455d4ac56baf6
#
_entry.id   49fafe953a54be0a127455d4ac56baf6
#
_cell.length_a   1.000
_cell.length_b   1.000
_cell.length_c   1.000
_cell.angle_alpha   90.00
_cell.angle_beta   90.00
_cell.angle_gamma   90.00
#
_symmetry.space_group_name_H-M   'P 1'
#
loop_
_entity.id
_entity.type
_entity.pdbx_description
1 polymer ?
#
loop_
_entity_poly.entity_id
_entity_poly.type
_entity_poly.pdbx_seq_one_letter_code
_entity_poly.pdbx_strand_id
1 'polypeptide(L)'
;MNVDYIDHMGDDLRVANAARVSFNKESEWEGFNDDTFHHNLKAADVKLINYLANHKHWTPFSHSMVTVRERVPIFVARQRFKHMVGFTYNEVSRRYVDDEPEFFTPDVWRSRPDGSVKQGSGEEPAPYPVWAKLYEKDVYGS
;
A
#
# COMPACT_ATOMS: atom_id res chain seq x y z
N MET A 1 8.55 4.52 -8.23
CA MET A 1 7.85 3.94 -7.05
C MET A 1 7.63 2.47 -7.33
N ASN A 2 7.87 1.61 -6.33
CA ASN A 2 7.70 0.17 -6.45
C ASN A 2 7.08 -0.42 -5.18
N VAL A 3 6.33 -1.52 -5.34
CA VAL A 3 5.77 -2.31 -4.23
C VAL A 3 5.98 -3.77 -4.57
N ASP A 4 6.76 -4.46 -3.74
CA ASP A 4 7.07 -5.87 -3.89
C ASP A 4 6.34 -6.65 -2.81
N TYR A 5 5.66 -7.71 -3.19
CA TYR A 5 5.14 -8.70 -2.26
C TYR A 5 6.31 -9.49 -1.66
N ILE A 6 6.30 -9.66 -0.35
CA ILE A 6 7.31 -10.44 0.36
C ILE A 6 6.72 -11.75 0.89
N ASP A 7 5.65 -11.67 1.68
CA ASP A 7 5.06 -12.83 2.35
C ASP A 7 3.67 -12.49 2.88
N HIS A 8 2.92 -13.52 3.28
CA HIS A 8 1.65 -13.36 3.97
C HIS A 8 1.47 -14.41 5.06
N MET A 9 0.63 -14.10 6.02
CA MET A 9 0.15 -15.02 7.02
C MET A 9 -1.37 -15.10 6.96
N GLY A 10 -1.90 -16.31 6.87
CA GLY A 10 -3.34 -16.53 6.68
C GLY A 10 -3.73 -16.42 5.20
N ASP A 11 -5.00 -16.62 4.95
CA ASP A 11 -5.60 -16.70 3.63
C ASP A 11 -7.10 -16.33 3.69
N ASP A 12 -7.79 -16.42 2.57
CA ASP A 12 -9.22 -16.12 2.48
C ASP A 12 -10.08 -17.11 3.28
N LEU A 13 -9.66 -18.38 3.37
CA LEU A 13 -10.36 -19.36 4.21
C LEU A 13 -10.28 -18.99 5.69
N ARG A 14 -9.15 -18.45 6.13
CA ARG A 14 -8.99 -17.95 7.51
C ARG A 14 -9.95 -16.79 7.78
N VAL A 15 -10.11 -15.86 6.84
CA VAL A 15 -11.08 -14.76 6.96
C VAL A 15 -12.50 -15.30 7.06
N ALA A 16 -12.87 -16.25 6.19
CA ALA A 16 -14.20 -16.88 6.22
C ALA A 16 -14.44 -17.59 7.56
N ASN A 17 -13.46 -18.36 8.04
CA ASN A 17 -13.59 -19.10 9.28
C ASN A 17 -13.60 -18.20 10.51
N ALA A 18 -12.84 -17.10 10.52
CA ALA A 18 -12.93 -16.10 11.57
C ALA A 18 -14.35 -15.54 11.75
N ALA A 19 -15.06 -15.31 10.64
CA ALA A 19 -16.46 -14.90 10.69
C ALA A 19 -17.42 -16.03 11.10
N ARG A 20 -17.16 -17.28 10.65
CA ARG A 20 -18.00 -18.44 10.94
C ARG A 20 -17.97 -18.89 12.39
N VAL A 21 -16.90 -18.55 13.12
CA VAL A 21 -16.79 -18.84 14.56
C VAL A 21 -18.03 -18.35 15.33
N SER A 22 -18.61 -17.21 14.97
CA SER A 22 -19.82 -16.67 15.59
C SER A 22 -21.03 -17.61 15.51
N PHE A 23 -21.02 -18.55 14.58
CA PHE A 23 -22.07 -19.55 14.38
C PHE A 23 -21.63 -20.98 14.78
N ASN A 24 -20.45 -21.09 15.41
CA ASN A 24 -19.81 -22.37 15.73
C ASN A 24 -19.71 -23.27 14.48
N LYS A 25 -19.27 -22.69 13.37
CA LYS A 25 -19.09 -23.36 12.07
C LYS A 25 -17.68 -23.13 11.53
N GLU A 26 -17.24 -24.05 10.72
CA GLU A 26 -15.97 -24.01 10.01
C GLU A 26 -16.21 -24.40 8.55
N SER A 27 -15.40 -23.88 7.65
CA SER A 27 -15.34 -24.23 6.25
C SER A 27 -13.96 -24.79 5.91
N GLU A 28 -13.87 -25.44 4.78
CA GLU A 28 -12.65 -26.02 4.21
C GLU A 28 -12.55 -25.63 2.73
N TRP A 29 -11.38 -25.79 2.16
CA TRP A 29 -11.18 -25.60 0.74
C TRP A 29 -12.05 -26.56 -0.08
N GLU A 30 -12.61 -26.07 -1.19
CA GLU A 30 -13.41 -26.91 -2.09
C GLU A 30 -12.54 -27.84 -2.94
N GLY A 31 -11.31 -27.40 -3.25
CA GLY A 31 -10.35 -28.17 -4.04
C GLY A 31 -9.11 -27.33 -4.37
N PHE A 32 -8.20 -27.94 -5.12
CA PHE A 32 -7.01 -27.30 -5.64
C PHE A 32 -7.15 -27.07 -7.14
N ASN A 33 -6.79 -25.90 -7.62
CA ASN A 33 -6.79 -25.57 -9.03
C ASN A 33 -5.35 -25.72 -9.58
N ASP A 34 -5.13 -26.75 -10.39
CA ASP A 34 -3.83 -27.09 -10.96
C ASP A 34 -3.32 -26.00 -11.93
N ASP A 35 -4.21 -25.30 -12.63
CA ASP A 35 -3.84 -24.26 -13.59
C ASP A 35 -3.31 -22.99 -12.92
N THR A 36 -3.84 -22.67 -11.75
CA THR A 36 -3.47 -21.47 -10.99
C THR A 36 -2.58 -21.77 -9.79
N PHE A 37 -2.38 -23.03 -9.43
CA PHE A 37 -1.69 -23.49 -8.22
C PHE A 37 -2.28 -22.89 -6.91
N HIS A 38 -3.59 -22.68 -6.88
CA HIS A 38 -4.30 -22.14 -5.72
C HIS A 38 -5.44 -23.05 -5.29
N HIS A 39 -5.72 -23.01 -4.00
CA HIS A 39 -6.93 -23.62 -3.45
C HIS A 39 -8.17 -22.79 -3.79
N ASN A 40 -9.27 -23.46 -4.10
CA ASN A 40 -10.54 -22.80 -4.38
C ASN A 40 -11.38 -22.68 -3.11
N LEU A 41 -11.90 -21.49 -2.87
CA LEU A 41 -12.92 -21.26 -1.87
C LEU A 41 -14.28 -21.75 -2.36
N LYS A 42 -15.09 -22.30 -1.44
CA LYS A 42 -16.50 -22.55 -1.69
C LYS A 42 -17.22 -21.25 -2.06
N ALA A 43 -18.14 -21.32 -3.01
CA ALA A 43 -18.89 -20.15 -3.45
C ALA A 43 -19.61 -19.42 -2.31
N ALA A 44 -20.01 -20.16 -1.25
CA ALA A 44 -20.62 -19.58 -0.05
C ALA A 44 -19.63 -18.72 0.76
N ASP A 45 -18.35 -19.10 0.78
CA ASP A 45 -17.31 -18.34 1.49
C ASP A 45 -16.91 -17.09 0.72
N VAL A 46 -16.83 -17.18 -0.61
CA VAL A 46 -16.64 -15.99 -1.47
C VAL A 46 -17.75 -14.96 -1.23
N LYS A 47 -19.02 -15.40 -1.19
CA LYS A 47 -20.16 -14.52 -0.87
C LYS A 47 -20.07 -13.92 0.51
N LEU A 48 -19.64 -14.70 1.50
CA LEU A 48 -19.46 -14.22 2.88
C LEU A 48 -18.39 -13.14 2.95
N ILE A 49 -17.21 -13.37 2.37
CA ILE A 49 -16.11 -12.39 2.37
C ILE A 49 -16.54 -11.09 1.70
N ASN A 50 -17.20 -11.17 0.53
CA ASN A 50 -17.72 -10.00 -0.16
C ASN A 50 -18.76 -9.25 0.68
N TYR A 51 -19.64 -9.96 1.36
CA TYR A 51 -20.61 -9.36 2.28
C TYR A 51 -19.92 -8.62 3.42
N LEU A 52 -18.94 -9.24 4.07
CA LEU A 52 -18.17 -8.65 5.16
C LEU A 52 -17.44 -7.37 4.72
N ALA A 53 -16.80 -7.40 3.55
CA ALA A 53 -16.10 -6.26 2.96
C ALA A 53 -17.07 -5.10 2.66
N ASN A 54 -18.17 -5.36 1.99
CA ASN A 54 -19.17 -4.36 1.61
C ASN A 54 -19.82 -3.70 2.84
N HIS A 55 -19.99 -4.44 3.92
CA HIS A 55 -20.59 -3.94 5.17
C HIS A 55 -19.54 -3.46 6.19
N LYS A 56 -18.26 -3.37 5.78
CA LYS A 56 -17.15 -2.88 6.62
C LYS A 56 -16.96 -3.67 7.93
N HIS A 57 -17.19 -4.97 7.90
CA HIS A 57 -16.88 -5.88 8.99
C HIS A 57 -15.40 -6.23 8.93
N TRP A 58 -14.54 -5.38 9.46
CA TRP A 58 -13.09 -5.48 9.32
C TRP A 58 -12.43 -6.56 10.17
N THR A 59 -13.04 -6.94 11.30
CA THR A 59 -12.43 -7.87 12.28
C THR A 59 -12.00 -9.21 11.68
N PRO A 60 -12.81 -9.91 10.84
CA PRO A 60 -12.37 -11.16 10.21
C PRO A 60 -11.11 -10.98 9.35
N PHE A 61 -10.96 -9.84 8.66
CA PHE A 61 -9.80 -9.56 7.82
C PHE A 61 -8.52 -9.33 8.62
N SER A 62 -8.62 -8.94 9.89
CA SER A 62 -7.44 -8.74 10.75
C SER A 62 -6.75 -10.04 11.17
N HIS A 63 -7.34 -11.19 10.86
CA HIS A 63 -6.73 -12.50 11.08
C HIS A 63 -5.74 -12.92 10.00
N SER A 64 -5.62 -12.13 8.94
CA SER A 64 -4.64 -12.33 7.86
C SER A 64 -3.76 -11.10 7.71
N MET A 65 -2.48 -11.30 7.39
CA MET A 65 -1.49 -10.22 7.24
C MET A 65 -0.75 -10.39 5.93
N VAL A 66 -0.39 -9.26 5.32
CA VAL A 66 0.46 -9.23 4.12
C VAL A 66 1.67 -8.36 4.40
N THR A 67 2.85 -8.87 4.07
CA THR A 67 4.11 -8.15 4.14
C THR A 67 4.50 -7.68 2.75
N VAL A 68 4.71 -6.38 2.61
CA VAL A 68 5.17 -5.78 1.35
C VAL A 68 6.41 -4.92 1.61
N ARG A 69 7.25 -4.78 0.59
CA ARG A 69 8.34 -3.80 0.56
C ARG A 69 7.94 -2.68 -0.37
N GLU A 70 7.93 -1.47 0.16
CA GLU A 70 7.62 -0.26 -0.61
C GLU A 70 8.89 0.56 -0.84
N ARG A 71 9.14 0.97 -2.09
CA ARG A 71 10.15 1.98 -2.43
C ARG A 71 9.43 3.21 -2.92
N VAL A 72 9.31 4.18 -2.04
CA VAL A 72 8.50 5.38 -2.25
C VAL A 72 9.24 6.63 -1.78
N PRO A 73 8.92 7.81 -2.32
CA PRO A 73 9.44 9.06 -1.79
C PRO A 73 9.05 9.27 -0.33
N ILE A 74 9.90 9.93 0.45
CA ILE A 74 9.70 10.11 1.89
C ILE A 74 8.38 10.82 2.23
N PHE A 75 7.91 11.73 1.37
CA PHE A 75 6.64 12.41 1.60
C PHE A 75 5.43 11.46 1.46
N VAL A 76 5.52 10.43 0.61
CA VAL A 76 4.52 9.35 0.51
C VAL A 76 4.60 8.46 1.74
N ALA A 77 5.80 8.03 2.14
CA ALA A 77 6.01 7.22 3.34
C ALA A 77 5.43 7.90 4.58
N ARG A 78 5.63 9.20 4.75
CA ARG A 78 5.06 9.96 5.86
C ARG A 78 3.54 9.98 5.88
N GLN A 79 2.89 9.99 4.73
CA GLN A 79 1.43 9.86 4.66
C GLN A 79 0.98 8.45 5.03
N ARG A 80 1.69 7.43 4.53
CA ARG A 80 1.43 6.03 4.88
C ARG A 80 1.54 5.78 6.38
N PHE A 81 2.55 6.29 7.04
CA PHE A 81 2.78 6.13 8.48
C PHE A 81 1.70 6.76 9.38
N LYS A 82 0.78 7.54 8.82
CA LYS A 82 -0.41 8.02 9.54
C LYS A 82 -1.48 6.94 9.73
N HIS A 83 -1.46 5.90 8.90
CA HIS A 83 -2.35 4.75 9.04
C HIS A 83 -1.70 3.73 9.98
N MET A 84 -2.06 3.78 11.25
CA MET A 84 -1.41 2.99 12.29
C MET A 84 -2.17 1.73 12.67
N VAL A 85 -3.51 1.75 12.56
CA VAL A 85 -4.33 0.60 12.95
C VAL A 85 -4.17 -0.54 11.94
N GLY A 86 -3.71 -1.69 12.43
CA GLY A 86 -3.47 -2.87 11.60
C GLY A 86 -2.20 -2.82 10.73
N PHE A 87 -1.35 -1.80 10.93
CA PHE A 87 -0.09 -1.67 10.20
C PHE A 87 1.11 -1.63 11.12
N THR A 88 2.19 -2.27 10.69
CA THR A 88 3.51 -2.19 11.31
C THR A 88 4.52 -1.76 10.25
N TYR A 89 5.39 -0.84 10.57
CA TYR A 89 6.35 -0.25 9.64
C TYR A 89 7.77 -0.38 10.15
N ASN A 90 8.66 -0.72 9.23
CA ASN A 90 10.10 -0.56 9.39
C ASN A 90 10.63 0.17 8.16
N GLU A 91 11.59 1.06 8.35
CA GLU A 91 12.25 1.75 7.24
C GLU A 91 13.76 1.61 7.31
N VAL A 92 14.42 1.83 6.17
CA VAL A 92 15.89 1.90 6.10
C VAL A 92 16.36 3.08 6.94
N SER A 93 17.27 2.82 7.88
CA SER A 93 17.84 3.86 8.72
C SER A 93 19.21 4.30 8.20
N ARG A 94 19.33 5.57 7.90
CA ARG A 94 20.62 6.19 7.50
C ARG A 94 21.70 6.14 8.58
N ARG A 95 21.38 5.68 9.77
CA ARG A 95 22.39 5.40 10.82
C ARG A 95 23.17 4.10 10.56
N TYR A 96 22.64 3.22 9.72
CA TYR A 96 23.20 1.89 9.47
C TYR A 96 23.57 1.64 8.00
N VAL A 97 23.26 2.59 7.13
CA VAL A 97 23.45 2.45 5.69
C VAL A 97 24.22 3.66 5.18
N ASP A 98 25.37 3.40 4.55
CA ASP A 98 26.28 4.42 4.01
C ASP A 98 26.10 4.67 2.52
N ASP A 99 25.14 3.96 1.87
CA ASP A 99 24.82 4.16 0.45
C ASP A 99 24.45 5.61 0.16
N GLU A 100 24.80 6.08 -1.03
CA GLU A 100 24.40 7.42 -1.48
C GLU A 100 22.88 7.56 -1.45
N PRO A 101 22.34 8.65 -0.90
CA PRO A 101 20.89 8.87 -0.85
C PRO A 101 20.32 9.07 -2.25
N GLU A 102 19.23 8.36 -2.53
CA GLU A 102 18.46 8.55 -3.76
C GLU A 102 17.43 9.66 -3.58
N PHE A 103 17.38 10.58 -4.53
CA PHE A 103 16.44 11.69 -4.52
C PHE A 103 15.32 11.45 -5.52
N PHE A 104 14.09 11.70 -5.08
CA PHE A 104 12.96 11.66 -5.99
C PHE A 104 12.79 13.02 -6.67
N THR A 105 12.85 13.01 -8.00
CA THR A 105 12.53 14.18 -8.83
C THR A 105 11.28 13.84 -9.64
N PRO A 106 10.19 14.62 -9.54
CA PRO A 106 9.02 14.39 -10.35
C PRO A 106 9.29 14.79 -11.83
N ASP A 107 8.71 14.04 -12.75
CA ASP A 107 8.79 14.36 -14.18
C ASP A 107 8.12 15.71 -14.51
N VAL A 108 7.08 16.05 -13.75
CA VAL A 108 6.34 17.30 -13.90
C VAL A 108 6.04 17.90 -12.53
N TRP A 109 6.44 19.14 -12.33
CA TRP A 109 6.02 19.95 -11.20
C TRP A 109 4.64 20.55 -11.49
N ARG A 110 3.67 20.21 -10.66
CA ARG A 110 2.30 20.71 -10.85
C ARG A 110 2.11 22.07 -10.19
N SER A 111 1.30 22.90 -10.83
CA SER A 111 0.91 24.20 -10.28
C SER A 111 0.01 24.06 -9.04
N ARG A 112 -0.16 25.16 -8.32
CA ARG A 112 -1.16 25.24 -7.27
C ARG A 112 -2.56 25.18 -7.89
N PRO A 113 -3.52 24.44 -7.33
CA PRO A 113 -4.89 24.47 -7.82
C PRO A 113 -5.51 25.85 -7.57
N ASP A 114 -6.57 26.16 -8.33
CA ASP A 114 -7.38 27.35 -8.04
C ASP A 114 -8.10 27.25 -6.70
N GLY A 115 -8.68 28.35 -6.23
CA GLY A 115 -9.29 28.44 -4.92
C GLY A 115 -10.52 27.55 -4.66
N SER A 116 -11.05 26.90 -5.74
CA SER A 116 -12.19 25.98 -5.64
C SER A 116 -11.80 24.58 -5.19
N VAL A 117 -10.53 24.20 -5.37
CA VAL A 117 -10.00 22.87 -5.04
C VAL A 117 -9.32 22.89 -3.68
N LYS A 118 -9.92 22.22 -2.69
CA LYS A 118 -9.37 22.19 -1.32
C LYS A 118 -8.11 21.33 -1.18
N GLN A 119 -7.99 20.27 -1.98
CA GLN A 119 -6.83 19.35 -1.99
C GLN A 119 -6.51 18.95 -3.42
N GLY A 120 -5.23 18.85 -3.75
CA GLY A 120 -4.77 18.47 -5.07
C GLY A 120 -3.80 19.49 -5.67
N SER A 121 -3.57 19.39 -6.96
CA SER A 121 -2.71 20.27 -7.75
C SER A 121 -3.47 20.78 -8.97
N GLY A 122 -3.02 21.90 -9.55
CA GLY A 122 -3.53 22.39 -10.83
C GLY A 122 -3.21 21.45 -11.98
N GLU A 123 -3.88 21.62 -13.10
CA GLU A 123 -3.69 20.81 -14.30
C GLU A 123 -2.42 21.24 -15.07
N GLU A 124 -2.12 22.53 -15.03
CA GLU A 124 -0.96 23.10 -15.72
C GLU A 124 0.35 22.79 -14.96
N PRO A 125 1.45 22.57 -15.69
CA PRO A 125 2.77 22.49 -15.09
C PRO A 125 3.13 23.78 -14.36
N ALA A 126 3.71 23.68 -13.18
CA ALA A 126 4.30 24.82 -12.50
C ALA A 126 5.59 25.25 -13.24
N PRO A 127 5.91 26.55 -13.30
CA PRO A 127 7.22 26.96 -13.75
C PRO A 127 8.31 26.38 -12.84
N TYR A 128 9.38 25.91 -13.44
CA TYR A 128 10.50 25.30 -12.70
C TYR A 128 11.05 26.33 -11.68
N PRO A 129 11.12 25.97 -10.38
CA PRO A 129 11.54 26.93 -9.37
C PRO A 129 12.97 27.42 -9.62
N VAL A 130 13.18 28.69 -9.52
CA VAL A 130 14.51 29.30 -9.75
C VAL A 130 15.60 28.70 -8.85
N TRP A 131 15.26 28.35 -7.61
CA TRP A 131 16.18 27.72 -6.67
C TRP A 131 16.61 26.31 -7.12
N ALA A 132 15.73 25.56 -7.81
CA ALA A 132 16.08 24.24 -8.33
C ALA A 132 17.14 24.36 -9.44
N LYS A 133 17.07 25.40 -10.28
CA LYS A 133 18.10 25.69 -11.28
C LYS A 133 19.44 26.07 -10.66
N LEU A 134 19.42 26.79 -9.55
CA LEU A 134 20.64 27.11 -8.79
C LEU A 134 21.25 25.85 -8.18
N TYR A 135 20.43 24.97 -7.67
CA TYR A 135 20.88 23.71 -7.08
C TYR A 135 21.50 22.75 -8.11
N GLU A 136 20.92 22.66 -9.29
CA GLU A 136 21.49 21.87 -10.39
C GLU A 136 22.87 22.39 -10.80
N LYS A 137 23.02 23.73 -10.85
CA LYS A 137 24.28 24.36 -11.24
C LYS A 137 25.38 24.17 -10.19
N ASP A 138 25.01 24.13 -8.91
CA ASP A 138 25.97 23.99 -7.80
C ASP A 138 26.34 22.54 -7.50
N VAL A 139 25.45 21.59 -7.76
CA VAL A 139 25.64 20.15 -7.45
C VAL A 139 26.26 19.38 -8.62
N TYR A 140 25.92 19.74 -9.84
CA TYR A 140 26.43 19.07 -11.04
C TYR A 140 27.42 19.93 -11.84
N GLY A 141 28.10 20.87 -11.17
CA GLY A 141 29.00 21.86 -11.71
C GLY A 141 29.70 21.41 -13.00
N SER A 142 29.46 22.16 -14.03
CA SER A 142 30.08 22.04 -15.35
C SER A 142 31.55 22.22 -15.35
#